data_d151c5b1cc7a300db0dc9dab0c2b9457
#
_entry.id   d151c5b1cc7a300db0dc9dab0c2b9457
#
_cell.length_a   1.000
_cell.length_b   1.000
_cell.length_c   1.000
_cell.angle_alpha   90.00
_cell.angle_beta   90.00
_cell.angle_gamma   90.00
#
_symmetry.space_group_name_H-M   'P 1'
#
loop_
_entity.id
_entity.type
_entity.pdbx_description
1 polymer ?
#
loop_
_entity_poly.entity_id
_entity_poly.type
_entity_poly.pdbx_seq_one_letter_code
_entity_poly.pdbx_strand_id
1 'polypeptide(L)'
;MTRCLDQIKLTLLFALIALALILRAQPSPAAGTETLTVAGGCFWCVEADFESVPGVIEAVSGYTGGTTPNPTYSQVTSGGTGHYEAVQITFDPARVSRETLLNLFFRSVDPTDAGGQFCDRGDSYRTAIFVSDTGEKALAERSKAEAQRALGQAIVTPVLSLGAFYPAEAYHQDYYKGKKLVFTRFGPKRQLNAYKAYRKACGRDARVRQLWGNAAPFAGS
;
A
#
# COMPACT_ATOMS: atom_id res chain seq x y z
N MET A 1 46.21 52.50 -1.96
CA MET A 1 44.75 52.39 -1.74
C MET A 1 44.11 51.21 -2.50
N THR A 2 44.59 50.81 -3.67
CA THR A 2 44.03 49.70 -4.48
C THR A 2 44.05 48.33 -3.81
N ARG A 3 45.16 47.92 -3.16
CA ARG A 3 45.27 46.62 -2.51
C ARG A 3 44.29 46.40 -1.35
N CYS A 4 43.86 47.43 -0.64
CA CYS A 4 42.90 47.32 0.46
C CYS A 4 41.46 47.07 -0.07
N LEU A 5 41.11 47.72 -1.18
CA LEU A 5 39.81 47.51 -1.84
C LEU A 5 39.66 46.11 -2.43
N ASP A 6 40.72 45.53 -2.97
CA ASP A 6 40.68 44.18 -3.54
C ASP A 6 40.54 43.11 -2.46
N GLN A 7 41.18 43.30 -1.28
CA GLN A 7 40.99 42.41 -0.14
C GLN A 7 39.55 42.45 0.40
N ILE A 8 38.94 43.65 0.45
CA ILE A 8 37.53 43.76 0.92
C ILE A 8 36.56 43.09 -0.07
N LYS A 9 36.78 43.22 -1.38
CA LYS A 9 35.96 42.54 -2.40
C LYS A 9 36.07 41.03 -2.31
N LEU A 10 37.27 40.50 -2.08
CA LEU A 10 37.51 39.06 -1.97
C LEU A 10 36.84 38.47 -0.72
N THR A 11 36.93 39.17 0.43
CA THR A 11 36.25 38.73 1.68
C THR A 11 34.72 38.77 1.55
N LEU A 12 34.15 39.78 0.88
CA LEU A 12 32.71 39.85 0.60
C LEU A 12 32.25 38.74 -0.32
N LEU A 13 33.05 38.42 -1.33
CA LEU A 13 32.74 37.31 -2.24
C LEU A 13 32.72 35.96 -1.54
N PHE A 14 33.73 35.68 -0.69
CA PHE A 14 33.76 34.45 0.12
C PHE A 14 32.60 34.39 1.13
N ALA A 15 32.23 35.51 1.75
CA ALA A 15 31.10 35.57 2.68
C ALA A 15 29.76 35.29 1.93
N LEU A 16 29.58 35.80 0.72
CA LEU A 16 28.40 35.53 -0.11
C LEU A 16 28.34 34.08 -0.58
N ILE A 17 29.49 33.50 -0.95
CA ILE A 17 29.54 32.07 -1.34
C ILE A 17 29.26 31.18 -0.12
N ALA A 18 29.81 31.48 1.05
CA ALA A 18 29.53 30.74 2.27
C ALA A 18 28.06 30.83 2.68
N LEU A 19 27.44 32.02 2.57
CA LEU A 19 26.03 32.23 2.85
C LEU A 19 25.13 31.46 1.84
N ALA A 20 25.49 31.43 0.56
CA ALA A 20 24.79 30.67 -0.46
C ALA A 20 24.90 29.15 -0.24
N LEU A 21 26.03 28.66 0.26
CA LEU A 21 26.22 27.25 0.63
C LEU A 21 25.41 26.87 1.88
N ILE A 22 25.32 27.76 2.86
CA ILE A 22 24.51 27.55 4.07
C ILE A 22 23.00 27.54 3.72
N LEU A 23 22.55 28.40 2.83
CA LEU A 23 21.16 28.43 2.35
C LEU A 23 20.79 27.20 1.52
N ARG A 24 21.75 26.54 0.87
CA ARG A 24 21.52 25.27 0.14
C ARG A 24 21.55 24.03 1.06
N ALA A 25 22.07 24.15 2.25
CA ALA A 25 22.20 23.04 3.22
C ALA A 25 21.04 22.99 4.23
N GLN A 26 19.94 23.67 4.00
CA GLN A 26 18.73 23.47 4.81
C GLN A 26 18.21 22.07 4.52
N PRO A 27 18.20 21.15 5.50
CA PRO A 27 17.50 19.90 5.32
C PRO A 27 16.04 20.24 5.02
N SER A 28 15.49 19.67 3.93
CA SER A 28 14.04 19.69 3.71
C SER A 28 13.39 19.25 5.03
N PRO A 29 12.32 19.94 5.50
CA PRO A 29 11.59 19.46 6.66
C PRO A 29 11.32 17.98 6.43
N ALA A 30 11.59 17.15 7.45
CA ALA A 30 11.30 15.73 7.38
C ALA A 30 9.83 15.62 6.96
N ALA A 31 9.59 15.15 5.75
CA ALA A 31 8.25 14.92 5.27
C ALA A 31 7.63 13.94 6.27
N GLY A 32 6.54 14.35 6.93
CA GLY A 32 5.83 13.47 7.85
C GLY A 32 5.42 12.20 7.10
N THR A 33 5.32 11.09 7.80
CA THR A 33 4.78 9.85 7.21
C THR A 33 3.32 10.04 6.82
N GLU A 34 2.90 9.41 5.73
CA GLU A 34 1.51 9.33 5.31
C GLU A 34 0.97 7.90 5.41
N THR A 35 -0.34 7.76 5.40
CA THR A 35 -1.02 6.45 5.38
C THR A 35 -1.93 6.31 4.18
N LEU A 36 -1.96 5.12 3.58
CA LEU A 36 -2.92 4.69 2.57
C LEU A 36 -3.60 3.42 3.06
N THR A 37 -4.93 3.37 3.05
CA THR A 37 -5.68 2.16 3.44
C THR A 37 -6.40 1.57 2.24
N VAL A 38 -6.15 0.29 1.95
CA VAL A 38 -6.73 -0.43 0.81
C VAL A 38 -7.20 -1.82 1.22
N ALA A 39 -8.20 -2.33 0.52
CA ALA A 39 -8.65 -3.73 0.58
C ALA A 39 -8.41 -4.39 -0.78
N GLY A 40 -7.78 -5.55 -0.79
CA GLY A 40 -7.38 -6.25 -2.02
C GLY A 40 -7.50 -7.77 -1.94
N GLY A 41 -8.54 -8.28 -1.29
CA GLY A 41 -8.70 -9.70 -0.96
C GLY A 41 -7.89 -10.06 0.29
N CYS A 42 -7.31 -11.25 0.33
CA CYS A 42 -6.47 -11.69 1.45
C CYS A 42 -5.42 -10.64 1.83
N PHE A 43 -5.54 -10.10 3.04
CA PHE A 43 -4.65 -9.03 3.53
C PHE A 43 -3.18 -9.48 3.65
N TRP A 44 -2.88 -10.78 3.89
CA TRP A 44 -1.49 -11.27 3.86
C TRP A 44 -0.79 -11.02 2.53
N CYS A 45 -1.56 -11.10 1.41
CA CYS A 45 -1.00 -10.84 0.08
C CYS A 45 -0.75 -9.36 -0.13
N VAL A 46 -1.69 -8.50 0.29
CA VAL A 46 -1.56 -7.04 0.16
C VAL A 46 -0.42 -6.53 1.06
N GLU A 47 -0.32 -7.01 2.31
CA GLU A 47 0.76 -6.70 3.25
C GLU A 47 2.12 -7.07 2.64
N ALA A 48 2.29 -8.32 2.16
CA ALA A 48 3.52 -8.78 1.54
C ALA A 48 3.93 -7.96 0.31
N ASP A 49 2.94 -7.64 -0.55
CA ASP A 49 3.18 -6.87 -1.77
C ASP A 49 3.66 -5.45 -1.41
N PHE A 50 2.99 -4.77 -0.50
CA PHE A 50 3.31 -3.38 -0.18
C PHE A 50 4.53 -3.20 0.72
N GLU A 51 4.82 -4.11 1.65
CA GLU A 51 6.08 -4.08 2.40
C GLU A 51 7.33 -4.24 1.52
N SER A 52 7.18 -4.82 0.33
CA SER A 52 8.27 -4.92 -0.65
C SER A 52 8.59 -3.60 -1.37
N VAL A 53 7.73 -2.58 -1.25
CA VAL A 53 7.86 -1.31 -2.00
C VAL A 53 8.86 -0.38 -1.29
N PRO A 54 9.95 0.06 -1.95
CA PRO A 54 10.86 1.04 -1.38
C PRO A 54 10.16 2.35 -1.03
N GLY A 55 10.23 2.78 0.23
CA GLY A 55 9.53 3.96 0.76
C GLY A 55 8.32 3.61 1.61
N VAL A 56 7.79 2.40 1.54
CA VAL A 56 6.86 1.88 2.54
C VAL A 56 7.65 1.56 3.81
N ILE A 57 7.11 1.98 4.94
CA ILE A 57 7.71 1.84 6.28
C ILE A 57 7.10 0.63 6.99
N GLU A 58 5.78 0.48 6.88
CA GLU A 58 5.02 -0.58 7.53
C GLU A 58 3.70 -0.80 6.78
N ALA A 59 3.23 -2.04 6.74
CA ALA A 59 1.89 -2.39 6.28
C ALA A 59 1.20 -3.26 7.34
N VAL A 60 0.10 -2.78 7.90
CA VAL A 60 -0.64 -3.44 8.98
C VAL A 60 -1.91 -4.06 8.43
N SER A 61 -2.05 -5.38 8.52
CA SER A 61 -3.29 -6.11 8.21
C SER A 61 -4.38 -5.81 9.23
N GLY A 62 -5.62 -5.60 8.79
CA GLY A 62 -6.73 -5.23 9.67
C GLY A 62 -8.08 -5.24 8.98
N TYR A 63 -9.04 -4.57 9.61
CA TYR A 63 -10.44 -4.51 9.21
C TYR A 63 -10.94 -3.07 9.20
N THR A 64 -11.68 -2.69 8.15
CA THR A 64 -12.33 -1.38 8.07
C THR A 64 -13.54 -1.42 7.12
N GLY A 65 -14.33 -0.35 7.10
CA GLY A 65 -15.48 -0.19 6.20
C GLY A 65 -16.79 -0.80 6.73
N GLY A 66 -16.74 -1.57 7.80
CA GLY A 66 -17.92 -2.17 8.43
C GLY A 66 -18.44 -1.39 9.65
N THR A 67 -19.42 -1.98 10.33
CA THR A 67 -20.11 -1.35 11.47
C THR A 67 -19.86 -2.04 12.82
N THR A 68 -19.34 -3.26 12.80
CA THR A 68 -19.05 -4.02 14.03
C THR A 68 -17.82 -3.44 14.72
N PRO A 69 -17.92 -2.97 15.98
CA PRO A 69 -16.75 -2.46 16.71
C PRO A 69 -15.84 -3.61 17.15
N ASN A 70 -14.52 -3.40 17.07
CA ASN A 70 -13.49 -4.38 17.45
C ASN A 70 -13.77 -5.80 16.91
N PRO A 71 -13.94 -5.97 15.59
CA PRO A 71 -14.28 -7.26 15.03
C PRO A 71 -13.12 -8.24 15.16
N THR A 72 -13.44 -9.53 15.30
CA THR A 72 -12.48 -10.62 15.18
C THR A 72 -12.42 -11.14 13.76
N TYR A 73 -11.32 -11.82 13.40
CA TYR A 73 -11.17 -12.51 12.12
C TYR A 73 -12.34 -13.43 11.80
N SER A 74 -12.76 -14.23 12.79
CA SER A 74 -13.89 -15.14 12.61
C SER A 74 -15.20 -14.42 12.29
N GLN A 75 -15.46 -13.27 12.91
CA GLN A 75 -16.67 -12.48 12.63
C GLN A 75 -16.62 -11.90 11.21
N VAL A 76 -15.48 -11.33 10.81
CA VAL A 76 -15.33 -10.71 9.49
C VAL A 76 -15.47 -11.75 8.38
N THR A 77 -14.81 -12.89 8.48
CA THR A 77 -14.84 -13.95 7.47
C THR A 77 -16.16 -14.72 7.42
N SER A 78 -16.92 -14.73 8.54
CA SER A 78 -18.28 -15.29 8.56
C SER A 78 -19.32 -14.38 7.87
N GLY A 79 -18.96 -13.12 7.60
CA GLY A 79 -19.85 -12.15 6.97
C GLY A 79 -20.76 -11.42 7.96
N GLY A 80 -21.49 -10.41 7.45
CA GLY A 80 -22.46 -9.63 8.22
C GLY A 80 -21.87 -8.45 9.03
N THR A 81 -20.54 -8.33 9.15
CA THR A 81 -19.89 -7.19 9.83
C THR A 81 -19.78 -5.95 8.92
N GLY A 82 -19.86 -6.14 7.62
CA GLY A 82 -19.59 -5.11 6.60
C GLY A 82 -18.11 -4.77 6.43
N HIS A 83 -17.23 -5.32 7.27
CA HIS A 83 -15.79 -5.07 7.17
C HIS A 83 -15.15 -5.78 5.99
N TYR A 84 -14.12 -5.13 5.45
CA TYR A 84 -13.16 -5.67 4.48
C TYR A 84 -11.92 -6.17 5.23
N GLU A 85 -11.28 -7.23 4.75
CA GLU A 85 -9.87 -7.43 5.01
C GLU A 85 -9.11 -6.30 4.31
N ALA A 86 -8.42 -5.47 5.08
CA ALA A 86 -7.76 -4.27 4.62
C ALA A 86 -6.31 -4.19 5.13
N VAL A 87 -5.51 -3.38 4.47
CA VAL A 87 -4.14 -3.08 4.91
C VAL A 87 -3.98 -1.58 5.00
N GLN A 88 -3.46 -1.10 6.15
CA GLN A 88 -3.03 0.27 6.35
C GLN A 88 -1.53 0.35 6.09
N ILE A 89 -1.14 1.12 5.08
CA ILE A 89 0.21 1.25 4.57
C ILE A 89 0.76 2.60 5.01
N THR A 90 1.78 2.59 5.88
CA THR A 90 2.52 3.78 6.28
C THR A 90 3.73 3.95 5.37
N PHE A 91 3.93 5.12 4.79
CA PHE A 91 5.00 5.37 3.83
C PHE A 91 5.63 6.76 3.99
N ASP A 92 6.83 6.90 3.47
CA ASP A 92 7.57 8.16 3.35
C ASP A 92 7.25 8.80 1.99
N PRO A 93 6.49 9.93 1.95
CA PRO A 93 6.10 10.58 0.70
C PRO A 93 7.28 11.19 -0.06
N ALA A 94 8.44 11.37 0.56
CA ALA A 94 9.66 11.79 -0.12
C ALA A 94 10.32 10.64 -0.93
N ARG A 95 9.96 9.37 -0.64
CA ARG A 95 10.53 8.18 -1.29
C ARG A 95 9.56 7.50 -2.25
N VAL A 96 8.27 7.50 -1.91
CA VAL A 96 7.21 6.95 -2.77
C VAL A 96 5.96 7.79 -2.64
N SER A 97 5.35 8.18 -3.76
CA SER A 97 4.12 8.97 -3.72
C SER A 97 2.89 8.10 -3.51
N ARG A 98 1.84 8.67 -2.91
CA ARG A 98 0.51 8.04 -2.79
C ARG A 98 -0.03 7.58 -4.16
N GLU A 99 0.17 8.39 -5.19
CA GLU A 99 -0.23 8.07 -6.56
C GLU A 99 0.47 6.81 -7.09
N THR A 100 1.78 6.67 -6.82
CA THR A 100 2.54 5.46 -7.15
C THR A 100 1.95 4.24 -6.44
N LEU A 101 1.65 4.34 -5.13
CA LEU A 101 1.07 3.25 -4.36
C LEU A 101 -0.32 2.85 -4.88
N LEU A 102 -1.17 3.81 -5.24
CA LEU A 102 -2.48 3.55 -5.86
C LEU A 102 -2.34 2.85 -7.21
N ASN A 103 -1.37 3.26 -8.03
CA ASN A 103 -1.08 2.60 -9.30
C ASN A 103 -0.59 1.16 -9.12
N LEU A 104 0.25 0.90 -8.12
CA LEU A 104 0.68 -0.44 -7.75
C LEU A 104 -0.50 -1.28 -7.24
N PHE A 105 -1.39 -0.68 -6.43
CA PHE A 105 -2.59 -1.35 -5.91
C PHE A 105 -3.48 -1.89 -7.03
N PHE A 106 -3.88 -1.05 -8.00
CA PHE A 106 -4.73 -1.51 -9.10
C PHE A 106 -4.09 -2.64 -9.91
N ARG A 107 -2.77 -2.69 -9.98
CA ARG A 107 -2.02 -3.73 -10.70
C ARG A 107 -1.70 -4.97 -9.86
N SER A 108 -2.03 -4.95 -8.58
CA SER A 108 -1.85 -6.07 -7.64
C SER A 108 -3.12 -6.88 -7.40
N VAL A 109 -4.27 -6.40 -7.90
CA VAL A 109 -5.59 -7.01 -7.70
C VAL A 109 -6.28 -7.28 -9.04
N ASP A 110 -7.41 -8.01 -8.99
CA ASP A 110 -8.39 -8.00 -10.07
C ASP A 110 -9.44 -6.91 -9.80
N PRO A 111 -9.28 -5.71 -10.35
CA PRO A 111 -10.18 -4.61 -10.07
C PRO A 111 -11.53 -4.73 -10.79
N THR A 112 -11.73 -5.79 -11.57
CA THR A 112 -12.99 -6.09 -12.30
C THR A 112 -13.87 -7.09 -11.57
N ASP A 113 -13.38 -7.70 -10.48
CA ASP A 113 -14.12 -8.70 -9.70
C ASP A 113 -14.82 -8.07 -8.49
N ALA A 114 -16.17 -8.03 -8.55
CA ALA A 114 -16.99 -7.46 -7.48
C ALA A 114 -17.31 -8.44 -6.34
N GLY A 115 -17.04 -9.73 -6.49
CA GLY A 115 -17.47 -10.77 -5.55
C GLY A 115 -16.38 -11.30 -4.63
N GLY A 116 -15.21 -10.69 -4.63
CA GLY A 116 -14.04 -11.12 -3.87
C GLY A 116 -12.76 -10.97 -4.67
N GLN A 117 -11.73 -11.73 -4.32
CA GLN A 117 -10.46 -11.70 -5.06
C GLN A 117 -9.90 -13.10 -5.21
N PHE A 118 -9.66 -13.50 -6.45
CA PHE A 118 -9.07 -14.80 -6.80
C PHE A 118 -9.88 -15.97 -6.20
N CYS A 119 -9.28 -16.76 -5.30
CA CYS A 119 -9.97 -17.85 -4.64
C CYS A 119 -10.76 -17.43 -3.38
N ASP A 120 -10.58 -16.22 -2.89
CA ASP A 120 -11.27 -15.71 -1.71
C ASP A 120 -12.55 -14.99 -2.13
N ARG A 121 -13.68 -15.53 -1.68
CA ARG A 121 -15.00 -15.05 -2.09
C ARG A 121 -15.77 -14.51 -0.90
N GLY A 122 -16.59 -13.51 -1.17
CA GLY A 122 -17.44 -12.87 -0.17
C GLY A 122 -17.07 -11.43 0.15
N ASP A 123 -17.89 -10.78 0.97
CA ASP A 123 -17.87 -9.34 1.19
C ASP A 123 -16.56 -8.82 1.80
N SER A 124 -15.94 -9.59 2.67
CA SER A 124 -14.67 -9.21 3.29
C SER A 124 -13.47 -9.20 2.33
N TYR A 125 -13.59 -9.90 1.19
CA TYR A 125 -12.50 -10.05 0.23
C TYR A 125 -12.64 -9.17 -1.02
N ARG A 126 -13.60 -8.25 -1.05
CA ARG A 126 -13.74 -7.28 -2.14
C ARG A 126 -12.60 -6.28 -2.16
N THR A 127 -12.39 -5.63 -3.30
CA THR A 127 -11.45 -4.50 -3.40
C THR A 127 -12.11 -3.20 -2.93
N ALA A 128 -11.32 -2.32 -2.29
CA ALA A 128 -11.71 -0.94 -1.97
C ALA A 128 -10.47 -0.06 -1.73
N ILE A 129 -10.64 1.25 -1.93
CA ILE A 129 -9.69 2.27 -1.48
C ILE A 129 -10.42 3.12 -0.44
N PHE A 130 -9.83 3.31 0.74
CA PHE A 130 -10.39 4.11 1.81
C PHE A 130 -9.66 5.44 1.92
N VAL A 131 -10.40 6.54 1.98
CA VAL A 131 -9.87 7.91 1.93
C VAL A 131 -10.38 8.75 3.08
N SER A 132 -9.53 9.61 3.62
CA SER A 132 -9.81 10.45 4.81
C SER A 132 -10.31 11.83 4.44
N ASP A 133 -10.01 12.32 3.23
CA ASP A 133 -10.37 13.66 2.78
C ASP A 133 -10.67 13.73 1.29
N THR A 134 -11.06 14.93 0.84
CA THR A 134 -11.43 15.20 -0.56
C THR A 134 -10.23 15.17 -1.52
N GLY A 135 -9.03 15.49 -1.05
CA GLY A 135 -7.80 15.45 -1.85
C GLY A 135 -7.39 14.00 -2.14
N GLU A 136 -7.40 13.15 -1.10
CA GLU A 136 -7.18 11.71 -1.25
C GLU A 136 -8.23 11.07 -2.18
N LYS A 137 -9.51 11.46 -2.01
CA LYS A 137 -10.58 10.99 -2.87
C LYS A 137 -10.34 11.35 -4.34
N ALA A 138 -10.02 12.62 -4.62
CA ALA A 138 -9.75 13.07 -5.97
C ALA A 138 -8.57 12.34 -6.60
N LEU A 139 -7.51 12.06 -5.83
CA LEU A 139 -6.36 11.29 -6.29
C LEU A 139 -6.73 9.83 -6.57
N ALA A 140 -7.46 9.17 -5.67
CA ALA A 140 -7.90 7.79 -5.83
C ALA A 140 -8.79 7.62 -7.07
N GLU A 141 -9.73 8.54 -7.29
CA GLU A 141 -10.60 8.50 -8.47
C GLU A 141 -9.83 8.74 -9.78
N ARG A 142 -8.82 9.63 -9.78
CA ARG A 142 -7.93 9.80 -10.95
C ARG A 142 -7.15 8.52 -11.24
N SER A 143 -6.52 7.93 -10.23
CA SER A 143 -5.77 6.68 -10.37
C SER A 143 -6.66 5.52 -10.86
N LYS A 144 -7.91 5.45 -10.37
CA LYS A 144 -8.91 4.50 -10.85
C LYS A 144 -9.22 4.71 -12.34
N ALA A 145 -9.46 5.96 -12.75
CA ALA A 145 -9.75 6.28 -14.14
C ALA A 145 -8.56 5.97 -15.08
N GLU A 146 -7.34 6.18 -14.62
CA GLU A 146 -6.12 5.82 -15.34
C GLU A 146 -5.96 4.30 -15.46
N ALA A 147 -6.16 3.57 -14.38
CA ALA A 147 -6.14 2.11 -14.38
C ALA A 147 -7.23 1.54 -15.32
N GLN A 148 -8.43 2.11 -15.30
CA GLN A 148 -9.53 1.72 -16.19
C GLN A 148 -9.19 1.94 -17.66
N ARG A 149 -8.60 3.08 -18.00
CA ARG A 149 -8.13 3.35 -19.38
C ARG A 149 -7.03 2.37 -19.80
N ALA A 150 -6.07 2.11 -18.92
CA ALA A 150 -4.96 1.21 -19.21
C ALA A 150 -5.41 -0.25 -19.37
N LEU A 151 -6.41 -0.69 -18.59
CA LEU A 151 -6.97 -2.04 -18.64
C LEU A 151 -7.97 -2.22 -19.80
N GLY A 152 -8.62 -1.14 -20.23
CA GLY A 152 -9.70 -1.19 -21.23
C GLY A 152 -10.99 -1.84 -20.72
N GLN A 153 -11.16 -1.99 -19.41
CA GLN A 153 -12.32 -2.63 -18.76
C GLN A 153 -12.81 -1.77 -17.59
N ALA A 154 -14.10 -1.89 -17.25
CA ALA A 154 -14.68 -1.20 -16.10
C ALA A 154 -14.07 -1.72 -14.80
N ILE A 155 -13.69 -0.79 -13.91
CA ILE A 155 -13.17 -1.09 -12.57
C ILE A 155 -14.30 -0.97 -11.55
N VAL A 156 -14.54 -2.05 -10.81
CA VAL A 156 -15.59 -2.12 -9.78
C VAL A 156 -15.10 -1.69 -8.38
N THR A 157 -13.81 -1.50 -8.20
CA THR A 157 -13.21 -1.06 -6.92
C THR A 157 -13.81 0.29 -6.48
N PRO A 158 -14.52 0.38 -5.35
CA PRO A 158 -15.06 1.64 -4.86
C PRO A 158 -13.98 2.47 -4.15
N VAL A 159 -14.19 3.80 -4.13
CA VAL A 159 -13.48 4.73 -3.25
C VAL A 159 -14.45 5.12 -2.12
N LEU A 160 -14.12 4.73 -0.90
CA LEU A 160 -14.97 4.83 0.29
C LEU A 160 -14.33 5.76 1.32
N SER A 161 -15.14 6.35 2.19
CA SER A 161 -14.62 7.11 3.35
C SER A 161 -13.98 6.15 4.34
N LEU A 162 -12.79 6.52 4.84
CA LEU A 162 -12.12 5.78 5.89
C LEU A 162 -12.87 5.98 7.23
N GLY A 163 -13.34 4.89 7.80
CA GLY A 163 -13.86 4.82 9.16
C GLY A 163 -12.80 4.33 10.14
N ALA A 164 -13.23 3.72 11.25
CA ALA A 164 -12.30 3.07 12.17
C ALA A 164 -11.56 1.93 11.48
N PHE A 165 -10.24 1.90 11.67
CA PHE A 165 -9.40 0.78 11.28
C PHE A 165 -9.06 -0.04 12.54
N TYR A 166 -9.30 -1.33 12.48
CA TYR A 166 -9.02 -2.29 13.56
C TYR A 166 -7.89 -3.21 13.11
N PRO A 167 -6.68 -3.12 13.70
CA PRO A 167 -5.60 -4.06 13.41
C PRO A 167 -6.06 -5.50 13.63
N ALA A 168 -5.74 -6.38 12.71
CA ALA A 168 -6.00 -7.80 12.87
C ALA A 168 -5.12 -8.39 13.98
N GLU A 169 -5.51 -9.56 14.46
CA GLU A 169 -4.83 -10.28 15.52
C GLU A 169 -3.35 -10.51 15.19
N ALA A 170 -2.49 -10.47 16.18
CA ALA A 170 -1.03 -10.51 16.01
C ALA A 170 -0.50 -11.69 15.18
N TYR A 171 -1.25 -12.80 15.11
CA TYR A 171 -0.84 -13.96 14.31
C TYR A 171 -1.04 -13.77 12.80
N HIS A 172 -1.77 -12.71 12.38
CA HIS A 172 -1.96 -12.33 10.99
C HIS A 172 -0.87 -11.39 10.49
N GLN A 173 -0.27 -10.59 11.38
CA GLN A 173 0.79 -9.67 11.00
C GLN A 173 2.03 -10.42 10.57
N ASP A 174 2.69 -9.97 9.50
CA ASP A 174 3.92 -10.58 8.98
C ASP A 174 3.81 -12.07 8.63
N TYR A 175 2.58 -12.54 8.36
CA TYR A 175 2.35 -13.96 8.12
C TYR A 175 3.20 -14.50 6.97
N TYR A 176 3.39 -13.72 5.92
CA TYR A 176 4.14 -14.08 4.72
C TYR A 176 5.64 -14.33 4.95
N LYS A 177 6.22 -13.79 6.05
CA LYS A 177 7.62 -14.00 6.47
C LYS A 177 7.76 -14.80 7.77
N GLY A 178 6.64 -15.26 8.33
CA GLY A 178 6.57 -15.95 9.62
C GLY A 178 7.24 -17.32 9.61
N LYS A 179 7.80 -17.70 10.76
CA LYS A 179 8.53 -18.95 10.96
C LYS A 179 7.77 -20.00 11.79
N LYS A 180 6.61 -19.65 12.38
CA LYS A 180 5.81 -20.56 13.19
C LYS A 180 5.28 -21.72 12.35
N LEU A 181 5.22 -22.92 12.92
CA LEU A 181 4.57 -24.07 12.31
C LEU A 181 3.05 -23.90 12.40
N VAL A 182 2.37 -24.07 11.27
CA VAL A 182 0.91 -24.02 11.17
C VAL A 182 0.39 -25.25 10.43
N PHE A 183 -0.81 -25.68 10.77
CA PHE A 183 -1.50 -26.75 10.05
C PHE A 183 -2.39 -26.14 8.98
N THR A 184 -2.20 -26.54 7.74
CA THR A 184 -2.93 -26.01 6.58
C THR A 184 -3.55 -27.14 5.79
N ARG A 185 -4.44 -26.80 4.82
CA ARG A 185 -4.94 -27.77 3.82
C ARG A 185 -3.84 -28.43 2.98
N PHE A 186 -2.61 -27.87 3.01
CA PHE A 186 -1.43 -28.42 2.34
C PHE A 186 -0.51 -29.20 3.32
N GLY A 187 -1.01 -29.58 4.49
CA GLY A 187 -0.25 -30.20 5.58
C GLY A 187 0.46 -29.17 6.49
N PRO A 188 1.27 -29.66 7.46
CA PRO A 188 2.04 -28.80 8.35
C PRO A 188 3.13 -28.04 7.56
N LYS A 189 3.19 -26.71 7.75
CA LYS A 189 4.14 -25.83 7.08
C LYS A 189 4.55 -24.69 7.99
N ARG A 190 5.70 -24.09 7.77
CA ARG A 190 6.01 -22.76 8.32
C ARG A 190 5.12 -21.72 7.65
N GLN A 191 4.71 -20.66 8.36
CA GLN A 191 3.83 -19.60 7.85
C GLN A 191 4.26 -19.09 6.47
N LEU A 192 5.55 -18.76 6.27
CA LEU A 192 6.11 -18.37 4.97
C LEU A 192 5.77 -19.39 3.85
N ASN A 193 5.94 -20.66 4.12
CA ASN A 193 5.68 -21.71 3.12
C ASN A 193 4.19 -21.96 2.93
N ALA A 194 3.40 -21.78 4.00
CA ALA A 194 1.95 -21.81 3.94
C ALA A 194 1.40 -20.68 3.07
N TYR A 195 1.92 -19.46 3.26
CA TYR A 195 1.60 -18.30 2.45
C TYR A 195 1.91 -18.52 0.96
N LYS A 196 3.14 -18.98 0.64
CA LYS A 196 3.53 -19.25 -0.76
C LYS A 196 2.64 -20.30 -1.42
N ALA A 197 2.33 -21.39 -0.70
CA ALA A 197 1.43 -22.43 -1.19
C ALA A 197 0.01 -21.89 -1.42
N TYR A 198 -0.50 -21.07 -0.51
CA TYR A 198 -1.80 -20.41 -0.61
C TYR A 198 -1.85 -19.44 -1.81
N ARG A 199 -0.92 -18.47 -1.90
CA ARG A 199 -0.86 -17.49 -2.99
C ARG A 199 -0.83 -18.15 -4.37
N LYS A 200 0.00 -19.21 -4.51
CA LYS A 200 0.08 -20.01 -5.74
C LYS A 200 -1.24 -20.72 -6.05
N ALA A 201 -1.84 -21.39 -5.06
CA ALA A 201 -3.08 -22.14 -5.25
C ALA A 201 -4.28 -21.25 -5.56
N CYS A 202 -4.33 -20.03 -5.02
CA CYS A 202 -5.34 -19.03 -5.33
C CYS A 202 -5.23 -18.44 -6.74
N GLY A 203 -4.09 -18.59 -7.41
CA GLY A 203 -3.90 -18.10 -8.78
C GLY A 203 -3.75 -16.59 -8.91
N ARG A 204 -3.48 -15.86 -7.80
CA ARG A 204 -3.34 -14.39 -7.80
C ARG A 204 -2.39 -13.90 -8.88
N ASP A 205 -1.14 -14.40 -8.87
CA ASP A 205 -0.11 -13.95 -9.80
C ASP A 205 -0.45 -14.25 -11.26
N ALA A 206 -1.10 -15.38 -11.54
CA ALA A 206 -1.54 -15.73 -12.89
C ALA A 206 -2.62 -14.75 -13.37
N ARG A 207 -3.59 -14.41 -12.51
CA ARG A 207 -4.69 -13.52 -12.87
C ARG A 207 -4.22 -12.08 -13.09
N VAL A 208 -3.37 -11.52 -12.20
CA VAL A 208 -2.85 -10.17 -12.40
C VAL A 208 -1.93 -10.07 -13.63
N ARG A 209 -1.16 -11.12 -13.96
CA ARG A 209 -0.43 -11.18 -15.22
C ARG A 209 -1.35 -11.23 -16.44
N GLN A 210 -2.46 -11.95 -16.38
CA GLN A 210 -3.46 -11.97 -17.46
C GLN A 210 -4.04 -10.57 -17.71
N LEU A 211 -4.28 -9.79 -16.66
CA LEU A 211 -4.85 -8.45 -16.74
C LEU A 211 -3.83 -7.40 -17.16
N TRP A 212 -2.63 -7.44 -16.62
CA TRP A 212 -1.66 -6.34 -16.68
C TRP A 212 -0.36 -6.71 -17.41
N GLY A 213 -0.18 -7.97 -17.79
CA GLY A 213 1.05 -8.44 -18.44
C GLY A 213 2.29 -8.14 -17.61
N ASN A 214 3.28 -7.52 -18.23
CA ASN A 214 4.54 -7.12 -17.58
C ASN A 214 4.37 -5.93 -16.60
N ALA A 215 3.22 -5.27 -16.60
CA ALA A 215 2.91 -4.20 -15.64
C ALA A 215 2.33 -4.71 -14.32
N ALA A 216 2.26 -6.04 -14.10
CA ALA A 216 1.90 -6.66 -12.82
C ALA A 216 3.12 -6.69 -11.88
N PRO A 217 3.26 -5.75 -10.91
CA PRO A 217 4.54 -5.49 -10.24
C PRO A 217 4.94 -6.60 -9.26
N PHE A 218 3.96 -7.28 -8.67
CA PHE A 218 4.18 -8.27 -7.61
C PHE A 218 3.95 -9.72 -8.06
N ALA A 219 3.69 -9.94 -9.34
CA ALA A 219 3.45 -11.27 -9.85
C ALA A 219 4.75 -12.07 -9.92
N GLY A 220 4.89 -13.08 -9.04
CA GLY A 220 6.08 -13.94 -8.90
C GLY A 220 7.01 -13.52 -7.78
N SER A 221 6.56 -12.63 -6.89
CA SER A 221 7.26 -12.28 -5.64
C SER A 221 7.17 -13.40 -4.59
#